data_5745f3197c0f08c8d5170b56b1f29859
#
_entry.id   5745f3197c0f08c8d5170b56b1f29859
#
_cell.length_a   1.000
_cell.length_b   1.000
_cell.length_c   1.000
_cell.angle_alpha   90.00
_cell.angle_beta   90.00
_cell.angle_gamma   90.00
#
_symmetry.space_group_name_H-M   'P 1'
#
loop_
_entity.id
_entity.type
_entity.pdbx_description
1 polymer ?
#
loop_
_entity_poly.entity_id
_entity_poly.type
_entity_poly.pdbx_seq_one_letter_code
_entity_poly.pdbx_strand_id
1 'polypeptide(L)'
;MKKKHPFLYNVIRRSIVVILLAMMVLTAYNQSTGSLVSPEGFLAKIITPVQGFVSQASQNISSYLYRVKLRSNIEYEYNQLKAQNDELTLRSILYEELEQENAQLRALLGEYETRSTMNPMLARVIASETGNYFSTFTINKGKKDGVDTQMAVITSEGLVGYTYEVFDTTSKVITIIDDQASLAALIESSRDQGAVKGTLGSTGEPLCRMYYLSADSVPRPGDRVITSGVGVSFPKGLLIGYVRESTRAIEDSKHYIVVEPAADFEHIENVLVLRYYADVEAMPDNYDNTEAVSYTHLRAHETGAYL
;
A
#
# COMPACT_ATOMS: atom_id res chain seq x y z
N MET A 1 0.21 16.01 49.42
CA MET A 1 -0.33 17.07 50.32
C MET A 1 -0.47 18.36 49.56
N LYS A 2 -1.74 18.80 49.26
CA LYS A 2 -2.03 20.05 48.52
C LYS A 2 -1.86 21.24 49.45
N LYS A 3 -0.86 22.10 49.21
CA LYS A 3 -0.75 23.41 49.89
C LYS A 3 -1.91 24.29 49.45
N LYS A 4 -2.89 24.48 50.32
CA LYS A 4 -3.96 25.47 50.13
C LYS A 4 -3.32 26.85 50.20
N HIS A 5 -3.45 27.66 49.16
CA HIS A 5 -3.02 29.04 49.10
C HIS A 5 -3.86 29.90 50.09
N PRO A 6 -3.36 30.27 51.26
CA PRO A 6 -4.12 31.00 52.26
C PRO A 6 -4.47 32.41 51.78
N PHE A 7 -3.76 32.96 50.81
CA PHE A 7 -3.96 34.26 50.24
C PHE A 7 -5.32 34.36 49.45
N LEU A 8 -5.54 33.37 48.56
CA LEU A 8 -6.82 33.33 47.78
C LEU A 8 -8.06 33.19 48.70
N TYR A 9 -7.97 32.34 49.70
CA TYR A 9 -9.04 32.11 50.65
C TYR A 9 -9.39 33.40 51.44
N ASN A 10 -8.36 34.15 51.89
CA ASN A 10 -8.56 35.40 52.59
C ASN A 10 -9.13 36.53 51.69
N VAL A 11 -8.76 36.57 50.41
CA VAL A 11 -9.28 37.51 49.44
C VAL A 11 -10.77 37.21 49.19
N ILE A 12 -11.12 35.94 48.93
CA ILE A 12 -12.51 35.53 48.70
C ILE A 12 -13.37 35.80 49.93
N ARG A 13 -12.91 35.52 51.14
CA ARG A 13 -13.62 35.78 52.36
C ARG A 13 -13.83 37.27 52.62
N ARG A 14 -12.86 38.13 52.33
CA ARG A 14 -13.00 39.60 52.39
C ARG A 14 -13.98 40.13 51.37
N SER A 15 -13.94 39.62 50.14
CA SER A 15 -14.91 40.01 49.12
C SER A 15 -16.36 39.67 49.49
N ILE A 16 -16.60 38.48 50.06
CA ILE A 16 -17.91 38.06 50.54
C ILE A 16 -18.42 38.97 51.63
N VAL A 17 -17.56 39.36 52.60
CA VAL A 17 -17.90 40.27 53.70
C VAL A 17 -18.24 41.66 53.18
N VAL A 18 -17.49 42.19 52.20
CA VAL A 18 -17.77 43.48 51.58
C VAL A 18 -19.10 43.47 50.83
N ILE A 19 -19.43 42.39 50.12
CA ILE A 19 -20.70 42.23 49.44
C ILE A 19 -21.87 42.16 50.42
N LEU A 20 -21.73 41.44 51.53
CA LEU A 20 -22.75 41.36 52.57
C LEU A 20 -22.98 42.73 53.27
N LEU A 21 -21.89 43.46 53.56
CA LEU A 21 -21.98 44.83 54.12
C LEU A 21 -22.66 45.80 53.14
N ALA A 22 -22.32 45.74 51.83
CA ALA A 22 -22.96 46.56 50.85
C ALA A 22 -24.48 46.25 50.73
N MET A 23 -24.85 44.98 50.83
CA MET A 23 -26.23 44.54 50.80
C MET A 23 -27.00 45.03 52.07
N MET A 24 -26.35 45.02 53.24
CA MET A 24 -26.93 45.51 54.47
C MET A 24 -27.14 47.04 54.46
N VAL A 25 -26.18 47.81 53.94
CA VAL A 25 -26.28 49.24 53.75
C VAL A 25 -27.43 49.59 52.77
N LEU A 26 -27.56 48.82 51.69
CA LEU A 26 -28.62 49.02 50.70
C LEU A 26 -30.01 48.74 51.24
N THR A 27 -30.14 47.71 52.10
CA THR A 27 -31.41 47.42 52.77
C THR A 27 -31.77 48.52 53.81
N ALA A 28 -30.81 49.02 54.56
CA ALA A 28 -30.96 50.11 55.51
C ALA A 28 -31.35 51.44 54.80
N TYR A 29 -30.73 51.75 53.65
CA TYR A 29 -31.03 52.92 52.86
C TYR A 29 -32.45 52.84 52.23
N ASN A 30 -32.88 51.69 51.80
CA ASN A 30 -34.24 51.44 51.23
C ASN A 30 -35.35 51.60 52.31
N GLN A 31 -35.04 51.32 53.54
CA GLN A 31 -35.94 51.44 54.65
C GLN A 31 -36.07 52.88 55.12
N SER A 32 -35.07 53.73 54.83
CA SER A 32 -35.06 55.19 55.25
C SER A 32 -35.71 56.10 54.22
N THR A 33 -35.82 55.80 52.97
CA THR A 33 -36.25 56.71 51.90
C THR A 33 -37.59 56.39 51.28
N GLY A 34 -38.30 55.35 51.69
CA GLY A 34 -39.70 55.06 51.27
C GLY A 34 -39.90 54.88 49.75
N SER A 35 -38.88 54.89 48.95
CA SER A 35 -38.97 54.68 47.53
C SER A 35 -38.67 53.16 47.20
N LEU A 36 -39.74 52.50 46.72
CA LEU A 36 -39.71 51.13 46.25
C LEU A 36 -38.83 51.06 45.00
N VAL A 37 -37.52 50.99 45.21
CA VAL A 37 -36.62 50.53 44.15
C VAL A 37 -36.77 49.02 44.13
N SER A 38 -37.51 48.49 43.16
CA SER A 38 -37.68 47.03 42.99
C SER A 38 -36.32 46.38 42.90
N PRO A 39 -36.01 45.31 43.71
CA PRO A 39 -34.73 44.64 43.73
C PRO A 39 -34.38 44.02 42.37
N GLU A 40 -35.37 43.81 41.51
CA GLU A 40 -35.20 43.26 40.15
C GLU A 40 -34.40 44.19 39.21
N GLY A 41 -34.64 45.52 39.29
CA GLY A 41 -33.94 46.50 38.44
C GLY A 41 -32.47 46.73 38.79
N PHE A 42 -32.11 46.56 40.06
CA PHE A 42 -30.72 46.73 40.54
C PHE A 42 -29.87 45.49 40.27
N LEU A 43 -30.43 44.30 40.48
CA LEU A 43 -29.79 43.04 40.15
C LEU A 43 -29.57 42.92 38.64
N ALA A 44 -30.53 43.32 37.80
CA ALA A 44 -30.39 43.31 36.37
C ALA A 44 -29.23 44.21 35.86
N LYS A 45 -29.03 45.40 36.47
CA LYS A 45 -27.96 46.33 36.08
C LYS A 45 -26.54 45.86 36.48
N ILE A 46 -26.40 45.01 37.49
CA ILE A 46 -25.10 44.48 37.94
C ILE A 46 -24.81 43.16 37.31
N ILE A 47 -25.82 42.29 37.07
CA ILE A 47 -25.63 40.93 36.55
C ILE A 47 -25.40 40.93 35.03
N THR A 48 -26.07 41.80 34.27
CA THR A 48 -25.94 41.88 32.81
C THR A 48 -24.51 42.17 32.33
N PRO A 49 -23.74 43.13 32.88
CA PRO A 49 -22.37 43.32 32.43
C PRO A 49 -21.42 42.18 32.84
N VAL A 50 -21.70 41.48 33.96
CA VAL A 50 -20.89 40.34 34.40
C VAL A 50 -21.11 39.11 33.50
N GLN A 51 -22.35 38.86 33.06
CA GLN A 51 -22.66 37.79 32.11
C GLN A 51 -21.99 38.03 30.74
N GLY A 52 -22.01 39.29 30.26
CA GLY A 52 -21.32 39.66 29.03
C GLY A 52 -19.81 39.47 29.11
N PHE A 53 -19.20 39.80 30.25
CA PHE A 53 -17.76 39.64 30.44
C PHE A 53 -17.34 38.18 30.57
N VAL A 54 -18.11 37.35 31.25
CA VAL A 54 -17.85 35.90 31.38
C VAL A 54 -18.02 35.17 30.05
N SER A 55 -19.03 35.50 29.26
CA SER A 55 -19.22 34.88 27.93
C SER A 55 -18.12 35.26 26.94
N GLN A 56 -17.67 36.52 26.95
CA GLN A 56 -16.60 37.00 26.11
C GLN A 56 -15.24 36.45 26.53
N ALA A 57 -14.97 36.30 27.83
CA ALA A 57 -13.77 35.67 28.34
C ALA A 57 -13.73 34.18 28.01
N SER A 58 -14.87 33.47 28.10
CA SER A 58 -14.92 32.02 27.76
C SER A 58 -14.71 31.77 26.27
N GLN A 59 -15.21 32.61 25.38
CA GLN A 59 -14.98 32.52 23.93
C GLN A 59 -13.50 32.79 23.56
N ASN A 60 -12.90 33.78 24.22
CA ASN A 60 -11.47 34.07 23.99
C ASN A 60 -10.56 32.97 24.52
N ILE A 61 -10.86 32.36 25.64
CA ILE A 61 -10.11 31.25 26.20
C ILE A 61 -10.25 30.00 25.34
N SER A 62 -11.46 29.68 24.87
CA SER A 62 -11.68 28.52 24.01
C SER A 62 -10.96 28.65 22.65
N SER A 63 -10.98 29.85 22.05
CA SER A 63 -10.28 30.12 20.80
C SER A 63 -8.75 30.08 20.96
N TYR A 64 -8.25 30.51 22.12
CA TYR A 64 -6.82 30.42 22.44
C TYR A 64 -6.38 28.96 22.64
N LEU A 65 -7.13 28.18 23.41
CA LEU A 65 -6.87 26.74 23.61
C LEU A 65 -6.95 25.95 22.30
N TYR A 66 -7.92 26.28 21.44
CA TYR A 66 -8.05 25.67 20.12
C TYR A 66 -6.82 25.96 19.24
N ARG A 67 -6.33 27.22 19.22
CA ARG A 67 -5.12 27.58 18.47
C ARG A 67 -3.86 26.89 19.01
N VAL A 68 -3.72 26.77 20.34
CA VAL A 68 -2.59 26.06 20.95
C VAL A 68 -2.63 24.58 20.61
N LYS A 69 -3.81 23.94 20.69
CA LYS A 69 -4.01 22.55 20.32
C LYS A 69 -3.75 22.29 18.83
N LEU A 70 -4.21 23.18 17.96
CA LEU A 70 -3.97 23.10 16.51
C LEU A 70 -2.48 23.23 16.20
N ARG A 71 -1.80 24.15 16.86
CA ARG A 71 -0.35 24.36 16.69
C ARG A 71 0.48 23.14 17.15
N SER A 72 0.11 22.53 18.26
CA SER A 72 0.73 21.30 18.76
C SER A 72 0.51 20.12 17.81
N ASN A 73 -0.68 19.98 17.21
CA ASN A 73 -0.94 18.92 16.25
C ASN A 73 -0.14 19.12 14.95
N ILE A 74 -0.09 20.36 14.44
CA ILE A 74 0.70 20.69 13.24
C ILE A 74 2.20 20.44 13.49
N GLU A 75 2.70 20.79 14.67
CA GLU A 75 4.09 20.55 15.04
C GLU A 75 4.41 19.05 15.14
N TYR A 76 3.48 18.27 15.68
CA TYR A 76 3.60 16.81 15.73
C TYR A 76 3.61 16.18 14.33
N GLU A 77 2.66 16.55 13.46
CA GLU A 77 2.59 16.07 12.08
C GLU A 77 3.81 16.51 11.26
N TYR A 78 4.26 17.76 11.45
CA TYR A 78 5.48 18.25 10.80
C TYR A 78 6.72 17.43 11.22
N ASN A 79 6.87 17.14 12.51
CA ASN A 79 7.99 16.35 13.00
C ASN A 79 7.92 14.90 12.50
N GLN A 80 6.73 14.32 12.41
CA GLN A 80 6.53 12.99 11.83
C GLN A 80 6.88 12.97 10.33
N LEU A 81 6.39 13.95 9.56
CA LEU A 81 6.68 14.05 8.13
C LEU A 81 8.17 14.29 7.89
N LYS A 82 8.80 15.12 8.73
CA LYS A 82 10.24 15.34 8.66
C LYS A 82 11.03 14.05 8.94
N ALA A 83 10.66 13.31 9.99
CA ALA A 83 11.29 12.03 10.30
C ALA A 83 11.16 11.01 9.16
N GLN A 84 9.98 10.93 8.53
CA GLN A 84 9.77 10.10 7.34
C GLN A 84 10.62 10.56 6.15
N ASN A 85 10.74 11.87 5.94
CA ASN A 85 11.57 12.41 4.87
C ASN A 85 13.05 12.12 5.11
N ASP A 86 13.52 12.27 6.34
CA ASP A 86 14.91 11.97 6.73
C ASP A 86 15.19 10.46 6.56
N GLU A 87 14.24 9.58 6.91
CA GLU A 87 14.35 8.13 6.69
C GLU A 87 14.38 7.77 5.20
N LEU A 88 13.49 8.36 4.38
CA LEU A 88 13.47 8.15 2.94
C LEU A 88 14.78 8.64 2.27
N THR A 89 15.30 9.78 2.73
CA THR A 89 16.57 10.32 2.24
C THR A 89 17.74 9.37 2.57
N LEU A 90 17.76 8.85 3.80
CA LEU A 90 18.77 7.88 4.19
C LEU A 90 18.69 6.59 3.36
N ARG A 91 17.48 6.09 3.13
CA ARG A 91 17.25 4.92 2.27
C ARG A 91 17.71 5.18 0.83
N SER A 92 17.42 6.36 0.29
CA SER A 92 17.85 6.74 -1.06
C SER A 92 19.38 6.71 -1.18
N ILE A 93 20.09 7.28 -0.20
CA ILE A 93 21.57 7.25 -0.18
C ILE A 93 22.10 5.81 -0.11
N LEU A 94 21.50 4.97 0.73
CA LEU A 94 21.89 3.55 0.83
C LEU A 94 21.63 2.78 -0.47
N TYR A 95 20.53 3.08 -1.16
CA TYR A 95 20.25 2.49 -2.47
C TYR A 95 21.28 2.90 -3.53
N GLU A 96 21.64 4.17 -3.58
CA GLU A 96 22.68 4.66 -4.50
C GLU A 96 24.04 4.00 -4.23
N GLU A 97 24.41 3.84 -2.95
CA GLU A 97 25.64 3.16 -2.56
C GLU A 97 25.64 1.68 -2.99
N LEU A 98 24.53 0.96 -2.70
CA LEU A 98 24.38 -0.45 -3.11
C LEU A 98 24.36 -0.62 -4.63
N GLU A 99 23.76 0.32 -5.36
CA GLU A 99 23.76 0.31 -6.83
C GLU A 99 25.18 0.49 -7.39
N GLN A 100 25.95 1.44 -6.82
CA GLN A 100 27.35 1.64 -7.19
C GLN A 100 28.21 0.42 -6.87
N GLU A 101 28.04 -0.19 -5.68
CA GLU A 101 28.75 -1.40 -5.31
C GLU A 101 28.40 -2.57 -6.27
N ASN A 102 27.13 -2.72 -6.61
CA ASN A 102 26.67 -3.75 -7.54
C ASN A 102 27.25 -3.54 -8.94
N ALA A 103 27.28 -2.27 -9.41
CA ALA A 103 27.90 -1.92 -10.68
C ALA A 103 29.40 -2.22 -10.69
N GLN A 104 30.11 -1.90 -9.60
CA GLN A 104 31.54 -2.21 -9.46
C GLN A 104 31.80 -3.72 -9.44
N LEU A 105 30.98 -4.49 -8.70
CA LEU A 105 31.11 -5.95 -8.65
C LEU A 105 30.85 -6.58 -10.02
N ARG A 106 29.86 -6.12 -10.77
CA ARG A 106 29.59 -6.57 -12.14
C ARG A 106 30.72 -6.23 -13.10
N ALA A 107 31.28 -5.04 -13.00
CA ALA A 107 32.44 -4.64 -13.81
C ALA A 107 33.65 -5.52 -13.51
N LEU A 108 33.87 -5.88 -12.25
CA LEU A 108 34.95 -6.80 -11.85
C LEU A 108 34.72 -8.23 -12.37
N LEU A 109 33.48 -8.67 -12.46
CA LEU A 109 33.09 -9.98 -12.98
C LEU A 109 33.07 -10.05 -14.52
N GLY A 110 33.26 -8.91 -15.19
CA GLY A 110 33.18 -8.82 -16.65
C GLY A 110 31.76 -8.98 -17.21
N GLU A 111 30.75 -8.87 -16.32
CA GLU A 111 29.36 -8.83 -16.77
C GLU A 111 29.06 -7.45 -17.36
N TYR A 112 28.82 -7.43 -18.67
CA TYR A 112 28.23 -6.25 -19.30
C TYR A 112 26.85 -5.98 -18.67
N GLU A 113 26.64 -4.74 -18.21
CA GLU A 113 25.31 -4.31 -17.74
C GLU A 113 24.28 -4.55 -18.84
N THR A 114 23.50 -5.59 -18.69
CA THR A 114 22.25 -5.71 -19.41
C THR A 114 21.31 -4.67 -18.80
N ARG A 115 21.37 -3.43 -19.27
CA ARG A 115 20.39 -2.40 -18.94
C ARG A 115 19.07 -2.82 -19.56
N SER A 116 18.32 -3.67 -18.86
CA SER A 116 16.92 -3.86 -19.18
C SER A 116 16.19 -2.57 -18.87
N THR A 117 16.07 -1.72 -19.87
CA THR A 117 15.23 -0.53 -19.78
C THR A 117 13.77 -0.99 -19.75
N MET A 118 13.22 -1.17 -18.53
CA MET A 118 11.79 -1.29 -18.36
C MET A 118 11.19 0.01 -18.87
N ASN A 119 10.53 -0.05 -20.02
CA ASN A 119 9.86 1.11 -20.61
C ASN A 119 8.35 0.97 -20.31
N PRO A 120 7.87 1.45 -19.15
CA PRO A 120 6.48 1.28 -18.74
C PRO A 120 5.56 2.15 -19.60
N MET A 121 4.43 1.57 -20.02
CA MET A 121 3.39 2.26 -20.77
C MET A 121 2.07 2.15 -20.02
N LEU A 122 1.45 3.30 -19.75
CA LEU A 122 0.13 3.35 -19.13
C LEU A 122 -0.94 2.86 -20.11
N ALA A 123 -1.76 1.94 -19.66
CA ALA A 123 -2.92 1.43 -20.37
C ALA A 123 -4.15 1.44 -19.46
N ARG A 124 -5.33 1.58 -20.06
CA ARG A 124 -6.61 1.53 -19.36
C ARG A 124 -7.33 0.24 -19.73
N VAL A 125 -7.95 -0.37 -18.75
CA VAL A 125 -8.86 -1.51 -18.95
C VAL A 125 -10.14 -1.00 -19.60
N ILE A 126 -10.52 -1.61 -20.72
CA ILE A 126 -11.71 -1.24 -21.52
C ILE A 126 -12.79 -2.33 -21.55
N ALA A 127 -12.43 -3.55 -21.20
CA ALA A 127 -13.36 -4.67 -21.08
C ALA A 127 -12.77 -5.73 -20.15
N SER A 128 -13.63 -6.43 -19.42
CA SER A 128 -13.27 -7.59 -18.59
C SER A 128 -14.28 -8.70 -18.79
N GLU A 129 -13.90 -9.93 -18.50
CA GLU A 129 -14.83 -11.04 -18.40
C GLU A 129 -15.74 -10.87 -17.18
N THR A 130 -16.95 -11.44 -17.28
CA THR A 130 -17.96 -11.33 -16.24
C THR A 130 -17.60 -12.25 -15.06
N GLY A 131 -17.33 -11.69 -13.90
CA GLY A 131 -16.99 -12.44 -12.70
C GLY A 131 -16.67 -11.50 -11.53
N ASN A 132 -16.45 -12.05 -10.35
CA ASN A 132 -16.04 -11.28 -9.17
C ASN A 132 -14.58 -10.82 -9.29
N TYR A 133 -13.76 -11.56 -10.05
CA TYR A 133 -12.35 -11.27 -10.24
C TYR A 133 -12.02 -11.22 -11.74
N PHE A 134 -11.09 -10.35 -12.09
CA PHE A 134 -10.60 -10.26 -13.46
C PHE A 134 -9.66 -11.44 -13.76
N SER A 135 -10.16 -12.49 -14.40
CA SER A 135 -9.31 -13.58 -14.91
C SER A 135 -8.62 -13.18 -16.22
N THR A 136 -9.37 -12.53 -17.10
CA THR A 136 -8.86 -11.90 -18.33
C THR A 136 -9.51 -10.53 -18.54
N PHE A 137 -8.76 -9.60 -19.13
CA PHE A 137 -9.26 -8.29 -19.47
C PHE A 137 -8.59 -7.72 -20.72
N THR A 138 -9.21 -6.70 -21.31
CA THR A 138 -8.71 -6.03 -22.50
C THR A 138 -8.25 -4.62 -22.16
N ILE A 139 -7.09 -4.23 -22.67
CA ILE A 139 -6.51 -2.88 -22.52
C ILE A 139 -6.57 -2.11 -23.85
N ASN A 140 -6.58 -0.77 -23.75
CA ASN A 140 -6.64 0.16 -24.89
C ASN A 140 -5.27 0.40 -25.56
N LYS A 141 -4.37 -0.56 -25.50
CA LYS A 141 -3.03 -0.50 -26.09
C LYS A 141 -2.77 -1.77 -26.89
N GLY A 142 -2.15 -1.64 -28.08
CA GLY A 142 -1.90 -2.73 -28.99
C GLY A 142 -0.58 -2.62 -29.75
N LYS A 143 -0.47 -3.32 -30.87
CA LYS A 143 0.75 -3.35 -31.71
C LYS A 143 1.21 -1.96 -32.12
N LYS A 144 0.28 -1.05 -32.45
CA LYS A 144 0.60 0.33 -32.84
C LYS A 144 1.26 1.14 -31.72
N ASP A 145 1.02 0.75 -30.47
CA ASP A 145 1.62 1.36 -29.28
C ASP A 145 2.92 0.66 -28.85
N GLY A 146 3.33 -0.42 -29.54
CA GLY A 146 4.51 -1.21 -29.24
C GLY A 146 4.25 -2.30 -28.18
N VAL A 147 3.00 -2.75 -28.02
CA VAL A 147 2.66 -3.93 -27.21
C VAL A 147 2.91 -5.20 -28.03
N ASP A 148 3.54 -6.17 -27.39
CA ASP A 148 3.71 -7.51 -27.91
C ASP A 148 3.15 -8.55 -26.93
N THR A 149 3.11 -9.80 -27.35
CA THR A 149 2.70 -10.92 -26.48
C THR A 149 3.71 -11.14 -25.35
N GLN A 150 3.23 -11.67 -24.23
CA GLN A 150 4.02 -11.98 -23.03
C GLN A 150 4.71 -10.78 -22.36
N MET A 151 4.24 -9.56 -22.61
CA MET A 151 4.68 -8.38 -21.85
C MET A 151 4.02 -8.36 -20.49
N ALA A 152 4.80 -8.09 -19.45
CA ALA A 152 4.32 -7.99 -18.07
C ALA A 152 3.37 -6.80 -17.91
N VAL A 153 2.28 -7.01 -17.17
CA VAL A 153 1.28 -6.00 -16.82
C VAL A 153 1.25 -5.88 -15.30
N ILE A 154 1.52 -4.68 -14.79
CA ILE A 154 1.62 -4.40 -13.35
C ILE A 154 0.69 -3.29 -12.90
N THR A 155 0.38 -3.28 -11.61
CA THR A 155 -0.17 -2.13 -10.87
C THR A 155 0.87 -1.59 -9.88
N SER A 156 0.50 -0.62 -9.06
CA SER A 156 1.34 -0.14 -7.95
C SER A 156 1.59 -1.19 -6.86
N GLU A 157 0.74 -2.20 -6.78
CA GLU A 157 0.78 -3.25 -5.76
C GLU A 157 1.64 -4.44 -6.19
N GLY A 158 1.63 -4.77 -7.49
CA GLY A 158 2.41 -5.89 -8.00
C GLY A 158 2.04 -6.31 -9.43
N LEU A 159 2.49 -7.51 -9.78
CA LEU A 159 2.22 -8.14 -11.07
C LEU A 159 0.76 -8.57 -11.16
N VAL A 160 0.07 -8.07 -12.18
CA VAL A 160 -1.32 -8.45 -12.48
C VAL A 160 -1.38 -9.63 -13.43
N GLY A 161 -0.54 -9.62 -14.47
CA GLY A 161 -0.59 -10.63 -15.51
C GLY A 161 0.35 -10.33 -16.67
N TYR A 162 -0.02 -10.82 -17.82
CA TYR A 162 0.73 -10.57 -19.06
C TYR A 162 -0.17 -10.58 -20.29
N THR A 163 0.27 -9.90 -21.35
CA THR A 163 -0.42 -9.87 -22.64
C THR A 163 -0.32 -11.24 -23.32
N TYR A 164 -1.44 -11.82 -23.75
CA TYR A 164 -1.44 -13.11 -24.42
C TYR A 164 -1.97 -13.03 -25.88
N GLU A 165 -2.83 -12.07 -26.18
CA GLU A 165 -3.33 -11.82 -27.52
C GLU A 165 -3.27 -10.32 -27.82
N VAL A 166 -2.60 -9.93 -28.91
CA VAL A 166 -2.33 -8.52 -29.23
C VAL A 166 -2.89 -8.19 -30.60
N PHE A 167 -3.79 -7.20 -30.63
CA PHE A 167 -4.39 -6.62 -31.83
C PHE A 167 -3.74 -5.26 -32.16
N ASP A 168 -4.17 -4.63 -33.23
CA ASP A 168 -3.61 -3.35 -33.69
C ASP A 168 -3.66 -2.24 -32.63
N THR A 169 -4.80 -2.10 -31.93
CA THR A 169 -5.07 -1.00 -30.98
C THR A 169 -5.44 -1.46 -29.57
N THR A 170 -5.60 -2.75 -29.37
CA THR A 170 -6.01 -3.35 -28.09
C THR A 170 -5.21 -4.61 -27.84
N SER A 171 -5.11 -5.03 -26.59
CA SER A 171 -4.50 -6.30 -26.21
C SER A 171 -5.30 -6.96 -25.11
N LYS A 172 -5.34 -8.29 -25.13
CA LYS A 172 -5.90 -9.07 -24.03
C LYS A 172 -4.81 -9.47 -23.06
N VAL A 173 -5.13 -9.37 -21.81
CA VAL A 173 -4.26 -9.69 -20.67
C VAL A 173 -4.86 -10.86 -19.93
N ILE A 174 -4.06 -11.89 -19.65
CA ILE A 174 -4.38 -12.96 -18.72
C ILE A 174 -3.76 -12.64 -17.37
N THR A 175 -4.54 -12.77 -16.30
CA THR A 175 -4.05 -12.49 -14.95
C THR A 175 -3.33 -13.68 -14.34
N ILE A 176 -2.48 -13.41 -13.35
CA ILE A 176 -1.71 -14.48 -12.68
C ILE A 176 -2.57 -15.43 -11.86
N ILE A 177 -3.82 -15.03 -11.54
CA ILE A 177 -4.77 -15.87 -10.80
C ILE A 177 -5.51 -16.86 -11.68
N ASP A 178 -5.50 -16.66 -13.01
CA ASP A 178 -6.10 -17.59 -13.95
C ASP A 178 -5.34 -18.93 -13.98
N ASP A 179 -6.06 -20.03 -14.08
CA ASP A 179 -5.48 -21.39 -14.07
C ASP A 179 -4.70 -21.74 -15.34
N GLN A 180 -4.83 -20.96 -16.40
CA GLN A 180 -4.01 -21.08 -17.61
C GLN A 180 -2.71 -20.26 -17.52
N ALA A 181 -2.65 -19.30 -16.59
CA ALA A 181 -1.46 -18.49 -16.40
C ALA A 181 -0.36 -19.28 -15.69
N SER A 182 0.86 -19.20 -16.19
CA SER A 182 2.04 -19.78 -15.57
C SER A 182 3.26 -18.91 -15.80
N LEU A 183 4.02 -18.66 -14.74
CA LEU A 183 5.23 -17.83 -14.80
C LEU A 183 6.33 -18.34 -13.88
N ALA A 184 7.58 -18.09 -14.26
CA ALA A 184 8.74 -18.44 -13.46
C ALA A 184 8.93 -17.42 -12.32
N ALA A 185 9.01 -17.93 -11.10
CA ALA A 185 9.11 -17.12 -9.90
C ALA A 185 10.23 -17.60 -8.99
N LEU A 186 10.58 -16.77 -8.02
CA LEU A 186 11.48 -17.15 -6.93
C LEU A 186 11.00 -16.53 -5.60
N ILE A 187 11.32 -17.20 -4.53
CA ILE A 187 11.14 -16.68 -3.17
C ILE A 187 12.33 -15.76 -2.88
N GLU A 188 12.06 -14.51 -2.55
CA GLU A 188 13.11 -13.48 -2.40
C GLU A 188 14.13 -13.83 -1.31
N SER A 189 13.66 -14.36 -0.17
CA SER A 189 14.47 -14.68 1.01
C SER A 189 15.41 -15.88 0.82
N SER A 190 14.88 -16.98 0.29
CA SER A 190 15.63 -18.22 0.11
C SER A 190 16.26 -18.38 -1.27
N ARG A 191 15.83 -17.57 -2.25
CA ARG A 191 16.22 -17.64 -3.66
C ARG A 191 15.77 -18.93 -4.36
N ASP A 192 14.88 -19.70 -3.74
CA ASP A 192 14.30 -20.89 -4.34
C ASP A 192 13.43 -20.53 -5.53
N GLN A 193 13.65 -21.19 -6.64
CA GLN A 193 12.92 -21.00 -7.88
C GLN A 193 11.79 -22.01 -8.02
N GLY A 194 10.72 -21.60 -8.69
CA GLY A 194 9.59 -22.44 -9.00
C GLY A 194 8.70 -21.82 -10.08
N ALA A 195 7.60 -22.49 -10.39
CA ALA A 195 6.57 -22.00 -11.31
C ALA A 195 5.32 -21.63 -10.52
N VAL A 196 4.88 -20.39 -10.66
CA VAL A 196 3.60 -19.91 -10.11
C VAL A 196 2.51 -20.12 -11.13
N LYS A 197 1.38 -20.69 -10.69
CA LYS A 197 0.17 -20.93 -11.46
C LYS A 197 -1.05 -20.43 -10.69
N GLY A 198 -1.99 -19.79 -11.38
CA GLY A 198 -3.26 -19.37 -10.81
C GLY A 198 -4.18 -20.53 -10.45
N THR A 199 -5.17 -20.27 -9.62
CA THR A 199 -6.14 -21.29 -9.15
C THR A 199 -7.59 -20.86 -9.26
N LEU A 200 -7.88 -19.68 -9.79
CA LEU A 200 -9.22 -19.10 -9.85
C LEU A 200 -10.22 -20.02 -10.55
N GLY A 201 -9.86 -20.58 -11.70
CA GLY A 201 -10.72 -21.49 -12.46
C GLY A 201 -10.99 -22.81 -11.75
N SER A 202 -10.10 -23.28 -10.88
CA SER A 202 -10.21 -24.57 -10.18
C SER A 202 -10.80 -24.46 -8.77
N THR A 203 -10.51 -23.37 -8.04
CA THR A 203 -10.92 -23.19 -6.64
C THR A 203 -11.95 -22.09 -6.44
N GLY A 204 -12.10 -21.16 -7.40
CA GLY A 204 -12.90 -19.95 -7.27
C GLY A 204 -12.28 -18.88 -6.36
N GLU A 205 -11.06 -19.11 -5.86
CA GLU A 205 -10.31 -18.15 -5.03
C GLU A 205 -9.18 -17.50 -5.85
N PRO A 206 -8.93 -16.19 -5.70
CA PRO A 206 -7.89 -15.46 -6.41
C PRO A 206 -6.50 -15.74 -5.82
N LEU A 207 -6.13 -17.00 -5.74
CA LEU A 207 -4.85 -17.46 -5.19
C LEU A 207 -3.97 -18.03 -6.30
N CYS A 208 -2.71 -18.17 -5.97
CA CYS A 208 -1.74 -18.86 -6.81
C CYS A 208 -1.09 -20.02 -6.05
N ARG A 209 -0.58 -20.99 -6.80
CA ARG A 209 0.24 -22.09 -6.28
C ARG A 209 1.61 -22.03 -6.91
N MET A 210 2.64 -22.20 -6.09
CA MET A 210 4.01 -22.29 -6.58
C MET A 210 4.49 -23.74 -6.47
N TYR A 211 4.88 -24.28 -7.61
CA TYR A 211 5.34 -25.67 -7.80
C TYR A 211 6.85 -25.74 -8.04
N TYR A 212 7.40 -26.92 -8.00
CA TYR A 212 8.80 -27.25 -8.33
C TYR A 212 9.83 -26.62 -7.40
N LEU A 213 9.45 -26.33 -6.16
CA LEU A 213 10.40 -25.92 -5.15
C LEU A 213 11.36 -27.04 -4.76
N SER A 214 12.61 -26.69 -4.43
CA SER A 214 13.59 -27.64 -3.90
C SER A 214 13.05 -28.41 -2.69
N ALA A 215 13.45 -29.65 -2.52
CA ALA A 215 13.02 -30.47 -1.37
C ALA A 215 13.43 -29.85 -0.03
N ASP A 216 14.54 -29.15 0.00
CA ASP A 216 15.12 -28.51 1.19
C ASP A 216 14.56 -27.10 1.44
N SER A 217 13.80 -26.55 0.49
CA SER A 217 13.18 -25.23 0.63
C SER A 217 12.15 -25.22 1.75
N VAL A 218 12.23 -24.27 2.67
CA VAL A 218 11.29 -24.08 3.78
C VAL A 218 10.77 -22.64 3.74
N PRO A 219 9.81 -22.34 2.84
CA PRO A 219 9.21 -21.02 2.74
C PRO A 219 8.50 -20.66 4.04
N ARG A 220 8.54 -19.39 4.43
CA ARG A 220 7.83 -18.89 5.60
C ARG A 220 6.61 -18.09 5.18
N PRO A 221 5.49 -18.16 5.93
CA PRO A 221 4.38 -17.25 5.71
C PRO A 221 4.86 -15.79 5.74
N GLY A 222 4.44 -15.02 4.74
CA GLY A 222 4.88 -13.64 4.53
C GLY A 222 6.15 -13.46 3.68
N ASP A 223 6.83 -14.54 3.29
CA ASP A 223 7.95 -14.44 2.34
C ASP A 223 7.46 -13.88 0.99
N ARG A 224 8.23 -12.95 0.43
CA ARG A 224 7.90 -12.34 -0.86
C ARG A 224 8.23 -13.29 -2.01
N VAL A 225 7.29 -13.41 -2.92
CA VAL A 225 7.42 -14.16 -4.17
C VAL A 225 7.51 -13.14 -5.31
N ILE A 226 8.59 -13.20 -6.07
CA ILE A 226 8.88 -12.26 -7.16
C ILE A 226 9.15 -13.01 -8.46
N THR A 227 9.10 -12.32 -9.60
CA THR A 227 9.52 -12.91 -10.88
C THR A 227 10.99 -13.26 -10.85
N SER A 228 11.35 -14.44 -11.39
CA SER A 228 12.73 -14.93 -11.37
C SER A 228 13.62 -14.25 -12.41
N GLY A 229 13.04 -13.71 -13.48
CA GLY A 229 13.77 -13.24 -14.67
C GLY A 229 14.30 -14.38 -15.55
N VAL A 230 13.90 -15.62 -15.26
CA VAL A 230 14.19 -16.75 -16.13
C VAL A 230 13.24 -16.73 -17.31
N GLY A 231 13.78 -16.82 -18.53
CA GLY A 231 13.03 -16.61 -19.77
C GLY A 231 13.11 -15.16 -20.25
N VAL A 232 12.60 -14.92 -21.43
CA VAL A 232 12.75 -13.63 -22.16
C VAL A 232 11.61 -12.65 -21.82
N SER A 233 10.55 -13.14 -21.16
CA SER A 233 9.26 -12.44 -21.08
C SER A 233 9.11 -11.48 -19.92
N PHE A 234 9.72 -11.76 -18.78
CA PHE A 234 9.48 -10.97 -17.57
C PHE A 234 10.79 -10.46 -16.95
N PRO A 235 10.88 -9.16 -16.64
CA PRO A 235 12.00 -8.67 -15.85
C PRO A 235 12.00 -9.32 -14.47
N LYS A 236 13.17 -9.51 -13.90
CA LYS A 236 13.35 -10.04 -12.56
C LYS A 236 12.90 -9.03 -11.50
N GLY A 237 12.28 -9.51 -10.42
CA GLY A 237 12.02 -8.70 -9.24
C GLY A 237 10.62 -8.09 -9.18
N LEU A 238 9.72 -8.35 -10.14
CA LEU A 238 8.33 -7.92 -10.02
C LEU A 238 7.64 -8.70 -8.92
N LEU A 239 6.98 -8.00 -7.99
CA LEU A 239 6.26 -8.61 -6.88
C LEU A 239 5.04 -9.38 -7.42
N ILE A 240 4.97 -10.67 -7.14
CA ILE A 240 3.82 -11.53 -7.44
C ILE A 240 2.87 -11.53 -6.24
N GLY A 241 3.42 -11.75 -5.04
CA GLY A 241 2.64 -11.84 -3.82
C GLY A 241 3.46 -12.35 -2.64
N TYR A 242 2.76 -12.95 -1.69
CA TYR A 242 3.34 -13.42 -0.44
C TYR A 242 2.98 -14.88 -0.19
N VAL A 243 3.89 -15.63 0.41
CA VAL A 243 3.58 -17.00 0.85
C VAL A 243 2.50 -16.93 1.94
N ARG A 244 1.35 -17.53 1.68
CA ARG A 244 0.23 -17.60 2.64
C ARG A 244 0.45 -18.71 3.65
N GLU A 245 0.80 -19.89 3.15
CA GLU A 245 1.01 -21.09 3.97
C GLU A 245 2.33 -21.76 3.61
N SER A 246 3.11 -22.11 4.63
CA SER A 246 4.39 -22.80 4.47
C SER A 246 4.24 -24.33 4.36
N THR A 247 3.05 -24.84 4.68
CA THR A 247 2.78 -26.27 4.61
C THR A 247 2.72 -26.70 3.16
N ARG A 248 3.60 -27.64 2.78
CA ARG A 248 3.58 -28.21 1.45
C ARG A 248 2.38 -29.12 1.29
N ALA A 249 1.45 -28.71 0.45
CA ALA A 249 0.36 -29.58 -0.01
C ALA A 249 0.83 -30.40 -1.23
N ILE A 250 0.09 -31.46 -1.52
CA ILE A 250 0.36 -32.33 -2.67
C ILE A 250 -0.88 -32.36 -3.56
N GLU A 251 -0.73 -32.04 -4.84
CA GLU A 251 -1.74 -32.19 -5.86
C GLU A 251 -1.12 -32.86 -7.08
N ASP A 252 -1.77 -33.87 -7.62
CA ASP A 252 -1.26 -34.67 -8.76
C ASP A 252 0.20 -35.11 -8.59
N SER A 253 0.57 -35.58 -7.39
CA SER A 253 1.94 -35.95 -7.01
C SER A 253 2.98 -34.82 -7.03
N LYS A 254 2.55 -33.56 -7.10
CA LYS A 254 3.43 -32.39 -7.06
C LYS A 254 3.25 -31.65 -5.74
N HIS A 255 4.38 -31.29 -5.13
CA HIS A 255 4.38 -30.39 -3.97
C HIS A 255 4.20 -28.95 -4.40
N TYR A 256 3.37 -28.20 -3.69
CA TYR A 256 3.16 -26.78 -3.91
C TYR A 256 2.99 -26.02 -2.59
N ILE A 257 3.19 -24.73 -2.65
CA ILE A 257 2.84 -23.77 -1.60
C ILE A 257 1.78 -22.81 -2.13
N VAL A 258 0.97 -22.26 -1.22
CA VAL A 258 -0.05 -21.26 -1.55
C VAL A 258 0.55 -19.87 -1.49
N VAL A 259 0.35 -19.09 -2.55
CA VAL A 259 0.79 -17.71 -2.68
C VAL A 259 -0.44 -16.82 -2.79
N GLU A 260 -0.52 -15.82 -1.93
CA GLU A 260 -1.52 -14.75 -1.98
C GLU A 260 -0.97 -13.61 -2.85
N PRO A 261 -1.60 -13.32 -4.00
CA PRO A 261 -1.17 -12.23 -4.87
C PRO A 261 -1.17 -10.88 -4.15
N ALA A 262 -0.25 -9.99 -4.55
CA ALA A 262 -0.18 -8.64 -3.99
C ALA A 262 -1.17 -7.66 -4.66
N ALA A 263 -1.51 -7.89 -5.94
CA ALA A 263 -2.42 -7.03 -6.69
C ALA A 263 -3.89 -7.31 -6.34
N ASP A 264 -4.71 -6.25 -6.35
CA ASP A 264 -6.18 -6.37 -6.27
C ASP A 264 -6.75 -6.74 -7.64
N PHE A 265 -7.46 -7.87 -7.71
CA PHE A 265 -8.09 -8.37 -8.94
C PHE A 265 -9.58 -8.05 -9.04
N GLU A 266 -10.14 -7.33 -8.09
CA GLU A 266 -11.54 -6.89 -8.14
C GLU A 266 -11.69 -5.51 -8.79
N HIS A 267 -10.66 -4.63 -8.65
CA HIS A 267 -10.74 -3.22 -9.04
C HIS A 267 -9.56 -2.79 -9.92
N ILE A 268 -9.43 -3.37 -11.11
CA ILE A 268 -8.36 -3.01 -12.05
C ILE A 268 -8.88 -2.02 -13.08
N GLU A 269 -8.48 -0.75 -13.00
CA GLU A 269 -8.86 0.29 -13.97
C GLU A 269 -7.68 0.70 -14.87
N ASN A 270 -6.52 0.93 -14.29
CA ASN A 270 -5.32 1.38 -14.98
C ASN A 270 -4.15 0.45 -14.65
N VAL A 271 -3.37 0.13 -15.65
CA VAL A 271 -2.23 -0.77 -15.55
C VAL A 271 -1.03 -0.21 -16.30
N LEU A 272 0.15 -0.67 -15.95
CA LEU A 272 1.38 -0.39 -16.68
C LEU A 272 1.82 -1.65 -17.42
N VAL A 273 1.97 -1.54 -18.74
CA VAL A 273 2.56 -2.59 -19.59
C VAL A 273 4.07 -2.33 -19.63
N LEU A 274 4.86 -3.30 -19.24
CA LEU A 274 6.31 -3.21 -19.28
C LEU A 274 6.81 -3.72 -20.63
N ARG A 275 7.36 -2.82 -21.44
CA ARG A 275 7.99 -3.17 -22.73
C ARG A 275 9.42 -3.61 -22.47
N TYR A 276 9.56 -4.79 -21.90
CA TYR A 276 10.83 -5.40 -21.59
C TYR A 276 11.28 -6.29 -22.73
N TYR A 277 12.46 -6.04 -23.26
CA TYR A 277 13.17 -6.91 -24.19
C TYR A 277 14.41 -7.38 -23.48
N ALA A 278 14.46 -8.68 -23.15
CA ALA A 278 15.71 -9.25 -22.66
C ALA A 278 16.77 -9.15 -23.76
N ASP A 279 17.96 -8.73 -23.41
CA ASP A 279 19.10 -8.70 -24.32
C ASP A 279 19.52 -10.15 -24.58
N VAL A 280 19.01 -10.72 -25.67
CA VAL A 280 19.27 -12.13 -26.05
C VAL A 280 20.75 -12.34 -26.44
N GLU A 281 21.48 -11.26 -26.76
CA GLU A 281 22.91 -11.32 -27.09
C GLU A 281 23.79 -11.72 -25.88
N ALA A 282 23.25 -11.62 -24.65
CA ALA A 282 23.96 -12.04 -23.42
C ALA A 282 23.78 -13.52 -23.06
N MET A 283 22.96 -14.28 -23.80
CA MET A 283 22.86 -15.72 -23.59
C MET A 283 24.03 -16.42 -24.31
N PRO A 284 24.82 -17.28 -23.61
CA PRO A 284 25.83 -18.04 -24.28
C PRO A 284 25.20 -18.92 -25.38
N ASP A 285 25.84 -18.98 -26.54
CA ASP A 285 25.40 -19.68 -27.76
C ASP A 285 25.07 -21.19 -27.60
N ASN A 286 25.08 -21.71 -26.39
CA ASN A 286 24.81 -23.11 -26.06
C ASN A 286 23.36 -23.42 -25.62
N TYR A 287 22.42 -22.45 -25.72
CA TYR A 287 21.03 -22.80 -25.52
C TYR A 287 20.45 -23.31 -26.86
N ASP A 288 20.71 -24.57 -27.13
CA ASP A 288 20.15 -25.29 -28.28
C ASP A 288 18.62 -25.45 -28.02
N ASN A 289 17.83 -24.58 -28.64
CA ASN A 289 16.37 -24.61 -28.62
C ASN A 289 15.74 -25.87 -29.23
N THR A 290 16.59 -26.80 -29.70
CA THR A 290 16.13 -28.05 -30.31
C THR A 290 15.59 -29.05 -29.29
N GLU A 291 15.98 -28.98 -28.01
CA GLU A 291 15.42 -29.89 -27.00
C GLU A 291 14.03 -29.50 -26.48
N ALA A 292 13.66 -28.19 -26.48
CA ALA A 292 12.34 -27.75 -26.01
C ALA A 292 11.19 -28.14 -26.96
N VAL A 293 11.47 -28.37 -28.22
CA VAL A 293 10.47 -28.73 -29.24
C VAL A 293 10.25 -30.27 -29.30
N SER A 294 11.16 -31.06 -28.74
CA SER A 294 11.08 -32.54 -28.83
C SER A 294 10.02 -33.15 -27.90
N TYR A 295 9.62 -32.46 -26.83
CA TYR A 295 8.62 -33.02 -25.86
C TYR A 295 7.17 -32.89 -26.30
N THR A 296 6.84 -32.08 -27.30
CA THR A 296 5.46 -31.91 -27.79
C THR A 296 5.09 -32.90 -28.89
N HIS A 297 6.04 -33.54 -29.56
CA HIS A 297 5.76 -34.49 -30.64
C HIS A 297 5.77 -35.98 -30.23
N LEU A 298 6.22 -36.34 -29.04
CA LEU A 298 6.26 -37.74 -28.60
C LEU A 298 4.92 -38.28 -28.07
N ARG A 299 3.88 -37.48 -27.99
CA ARG A 299 2.54 -37.92 -27.49
C ARG A 299 1.54 -38.27 -28.59
N ALA A 300 1.89 -38.16 -29.86
CA ALA A 300 0.98 -38.41 -30.98
C ALA A 300 1.16 -39.80 -31.65
N HIS A 301 2.12 -40.60 -31.24
CA HIS A 301 2.40 -41.87 -31.91
C HIS A 301 2.18 -43.15 -31.09
N GLU A 302 1.69 -43.10 -29.87
CA GLU A 302 1.45 -44.30 -29.05
C GLU A 302 -0.01 -44.76 -28.91
N THR A 303 -0.93 -44.30 -29.75
CA THR A 303 -2.34 -44.78 -29.72
C THR A 303 -2.73 -45.51 -31.03
N GLY A 304 -1.83 -46.23 -31.64
CA GLY A 304 -2.09 -46.90 -32.92
C GLY A 304 -1.64 -48.37 -33.04
N ALA A 305 -1.51 -49.10 -31.96
CA ALA A 305 -1.17 -50.50 -32.09
C ALA A 305 -1.73 -51.35 -30.96
N TYR A 306 -3.07 -51.61 -30.99
CA TYR A 306 -3.73 -52.82 -30.47
C TYR A 306 -5.15 -52.88 -31.05
N LEU A 307 -5.26 -53.51 -32.20
CA LEU A 307 -6.42 -54.29 -32.71
C LEU A 307 -5.88 -55.54 -33.37
#